data_84623584169a9c3f6fa8b27a02ccf2d4
#
_entry.id   84623584169a9c3f6fa8b27a02ccf2d4
#
_cell.length_a   1.000
_cell.length_b   1.000
_cell.length_c   1.000
_cell.angle_alpha   90.00
_cell.angle_beta   90.00
_cell.angle_gamma   90.00
#
_symmetry.space_group_name_H-M   'P 1'
#
loop_
_entity.id
_entity.type
_entity.pdbx_description
1 polymer ?
#
loop_
_entity_poly.entity_id
_entity_poly.type
_entity_poly.pdbx_seq_one_letter_code
_entity_poly.pdbx_strand_id
1 'polypeptide(L)'
;IWNPSATEPYMMTYGLGFYEYFQMCEDLGMEPVPILNCGIACQVRSGSATDEEHLVPMDKLQPYIDDALDLIEFANGTDESNEWVQKRIQMGHKEPFNMKYIGIGNEQYGDIYFERYEEFAKQIHEKYPDINLVTTSGTASSGSSNDLAWNWANEHEELADRMDEHYYETADWFRQHAYRYDNYRRDTNTKVFLGEYASKGNAWYNALSEAAFMTGLERNADVVRMASYAPMFAKYGNTQWSAADMIWFNNSDYVLTPNYLSLIHISEPTR
;
A
#
# COMPACT_ATOMS: atom_id res chain seq x y z
N ILE A 1 6.66 -19.77 8.03
CA ILE A 1 7.71 -19.96 7.03
C ILE A 1 8.84 -18.99 7.34
N TRP A 2 10.05 -19.48 7.24
CA TRP A 2 11.27 -18.71 7.45
C TRP A 2 11.65 -17.99 6.16
N ASN A 3 11.90 -16.67 6.22
CA ASN A 3 12.43 -15.91 5.07
C ASN A 3 13.94 -15.73 5.21
N PRO A 4 14.76 -16.61 4.59
CA PRO A 4 16.22 -16.57 4.75
C PRO A 4 16.89 -15.42 3.97
N SER A 5 16.19 -14.82 3.03
CA SER A 5 16.71 -13.71 2.20
C SER A 5 16.54 -12.34 2.85
N ALA A 6 15.76 -12.23 3.93
CA ALA A 6 15.66 -10.99 4.68
C ALA A 6 16.97 -10.68 5.39
N THR A 7 17.37 -9.40 5.42
CA THR A 7 18.58 -8.92 6.11
C THR A 7 18.51 -9.26 7.61
N GLU A 8 17.31 -9.22 8.18
CA GLU A 8 16.99 -9.75 9.49
C GLU A 8 15.87 -10.76 9.33
N PRO A 9 16.15 -12.08 9.36
CA PRO A 9 15.18 -13.11 9.08
C PRO A 9 14.06 -13.13 10.12
N TYR A 10 12.83 -13.17 9.65
CA TYR A 10 11.61 -13.25 10.46
C TYR A 10 10.73 -14.41 10.02
N MET A 11 9.88 -14.86 10.94
CA MET A 11 8.94 -15.96 10.69
C MET A 11 7.61 -15.43 10.15
N MET A 12 7.17 -15.98 9.04
CA MET A 12 5.83 -15.76 8.50
C MET A 12 5.02 -17.06 8.57
N THR A 13 3.81 -16.99 9.08
CA THR A 13 2.93 -18.17 9.21
C THR A 13 2.04 -18.36 7.98
N TYR A 14 1.79 -17.30 7.23
CA TYR A 14 0.77 -17.22 6.16
C TYR A 14 -0.62 -17.68 6.64
N GLY A 15 -0.91 -17.46 7.92
CA GLY A 15 -2.18 -17.80 8.54
C GLY A 15 -3.31 -16.80 8.26
N LEU A 16 -2.97 -15.64 7.66
CA LEU A 16 -3.89 -14.64 7.17
C LEU A 16 -3.65 -14.46 5.67
N GLY A 17 -4.73 -14.41 4.90
CA GLY A 17 -4.70 -14.15 3.47
C GLY A 17 -5.69 -13.03 3.12
N PHE A 18 -5.91 -12.79 1.83
CA PHE A 18 -6.84 -11.75 1.36
C PHE A 18 -8.27 -11.98 1.86
N TYR A 19 -8.72 -13.22 1.95
CA TYR A 19 -10.06 -13.54 2.44
C TYR A 19 -10.29 -13.02 3.87
N GLU A 20 -9.37 -13.31 4.79
CA GLU A 20 -9.45 -12.87 6.18
C GLU A 20 -9.34 -11.34 6.29
N TYR A 21 -8.51 -10.69 5.46
CA TYR A 21 -8.42 -9.24 5.41
C TYR A 21 -9.70 -8.61 4.84
N PHE A 22 -10.32 -9.21 3.83
CA PHE A 22 -11.60 -8.74 3.29
C PHE A 22 -12.71 -8.84 4.34
N GLN A 23 -12.79 -9.95 5.09
CA GLN A 23 -13.73 -10.11 6.20
C GLN A 23 -13.49 -9.05 7.29
N MET A 24 -12.24 -8.82 7.67
CA MET A 24 -11.89 -7.79 8.64
C MET A 24 -12.31 -6.39 8.17
N CYS A 25 -12.08 -6.08 6.91
CA CYS A 25 -12.51 -4.80 6.33
C CYS A 25 -14.03 -4.64 6.36
N GLU A 26 -14.78 -5.68 5.99
CA GLU A 26 -16.23 -5.68 6.04
C GLU A 26 -16.76 -5.51 7.47
N ASP A 27 -16.24 -6.27 8.44
CA ASP A 27 -16.62 -6.21 9.85
C ASP A 27 -16.38 -4.82 10.47
N LEU A 28 -15.33 -4.13 10.03
CA LEU A 28 -14.94 -2.81 10.54
C LEU A 28 -15.46 -1.65 9.66
N GLY A 29 -16.16 -1.94 8.56
CA GLY A 29 -16.66 -0.93 7.62
C GLY A 29 -15.53 -0.20 6.88
N MET A 30 -14.43 -0.89 6.57
CA MET A 30 -13.26 -0.37 5.84
C MET A 30 -13.26 -0.85 4.39
N GLU A 31 -12.62 -0.09 3.51
CA GLU A 31 -12.36 -0.49 2.11
C GLU A 31 -11.05 -1.29 2.03
N PRO A 32 -11.04 -2.50 1.47
CA PRO A 32 -9.83 -3.26 1.27
C PRO A 32 -9.00 -2.69 0.10
N VAL A 33 -7.68 -2.65 0.28
CA VAL A 33 -6.71 -2.25 -0.75
C VAL A 33 -5.60 -3.31 -0.83
N PRO A 34 -5.84 -4.44 -1.48
CA PRO A 34 -4.80 -5.45 -1.66
C PRO A 34 -3.70 -4.92 -2.59
N ILE A 35 -2.45 -5.20 -2.24
CA ILE A 35 -1.27 -4.85 -3.05
C ILE A 35 -0.65 -6.15 -3.55
N LEU A 36 -0.51 -6.28 -4.87
CA LEU A 36 -0.08 -7.49 -5.53
C LEU A 36 1.34 -7.40 -6.10
N ASN A 37 1.92 -8.58 -6.32
CA ASN A 37 3.23 -8.72 -6.93
C ASN A 37 3.19 -8.37 -8.42
N CYS A 38 4.03 -7.44 -8.84
CA CYS A 38 4.17 -7.01 -10.24
C CYS A 38 5.27 -7.76 -11.02
N GLY A 39 5.78 -8.85 -10.48
CA GLY A 39 6.88 -9.61 -11.11
C GLY A 39 8.27 -9.05 -10.79
N ILE A 40 8.40 -8.17 -9.81
CA ILE A 40 9.68 -7.66 -9.28
C ILE A 40 9.73 -7.92 -7.79
N ALA A 41 10.82 -8.54 -7.30
CA ALA A 41 11.00 -8.75 -5.87
C ALA A 41 11.07 -7.41 -5.13
N CYS A 42 10.30 -7.25 -4.07
CA CYS A 42 10.13 -5.97 -3.36
C CYS A 42 11.48 -5.35 -2.92
N GLN A 43 12.40 -6.14 -2.40
CA GLN A 43 13.70 -5.64 -1.91
C GLN A 43 14.69 -5.28 -3.03
N VAL A 44 14.43 -5.66 -4.27
CA VAL A 44 15.25 -5.29 -5.44
C VAL A 44 14.80 -3.98 -6.05
N ARG A 45 13.52 -3.68 -5.98
CA ARG A 45 12.82 -2.40 -6.18
C ARG A 45 12.97 -1.72 -7.52
N SER A 46 14.10 -1.81 -8.21
CA SER A 46 14.42 -0.88 -9.29
C SER A 46 14.87 -1.54 -10.56
N GLY A 47 15.03 -0.72 -11.56
CA GLY A 47 15.67 -1.02 -12.82
C GLY A 47 17.11 -1.54 -12.76
N SER A 48 17.66 -1.77 -11.59
CA SER A 48 18.89 -2.53 -11.39
C SER A 48 18.68 -4.03 -11.23
N ALA A 49 17.41 -4.48 -11.13
CA ALA A 49 17.07 -5.90 -11.19
C ALA A 49 17.34 -6.42 -12.61
N THR A 50 18.48 -7.05 -12.80
CA THR A 50 18.92 -7.54 -14.12
C THR A 50 18.95 -9.05 -14.21
N ASP A 51 18.67 -9.75 -13.12
CA ASP A 51 18.67 -11.20 -13.07
C ASP A 51 17.25 -11.79 -12.95
N GLU A 52 17.06 -12.97 -13.54
CA GLU A 52 15.79 -13.68 -13.56
C GLU A 52 15.34 -14.17 -12.16
N GLU A 53 16.20 -14.10 -11.15
CA GLU A 53 15.90 -14.51 -9.78
C GLU A 53 14.99 -13.46 -9.10
N HIS A 54 15.14 -12.19 -9.46
CA HIS A 54 14.42 -11.08 -8.84
C HIS A 54 13.44 -10.38 -9.78
N LEU A 55 13.49 -10.71 -11.06
CA LEU A 55 12.73 -10.05 -12.12
C LEU A 55 12.10 -11.11 -13.04
N VAL A 56 10.79 -11.22 -13.03
CA VAL A 56 10.05 -12.07 -13.96
C VAL A 56 10.19 -11.50 -15.37
N PRO A 57 10.63 -12.30 -16.38
CA PRO A 57 10.62 -11.85 -17.77
C PRO A 57 9.22 -11.43 -18.24
N MET A 58 9.13 -10.42 -19.12
CA MET A 58 7.85 -9.89 -19.59
C MET A 58 6.98 -10.95 -20.27
N ASP A 59 7.56 -11.87 -21.01
CA ASP A 59 6.85 -13.00 -21.65
C ASP A 59 6.33 -14.05 -20.66
N LYS A 60 6.68 -13.93 -19.37
CA LYS A 60 6.19 -14.77 -18.27
C LYS A 60 5.36 -14.00 -17.25
N LEU A 61 4.97 -12.78 -17.57
CA LEU A 61 4.22 -11.92 -16.63
C LEU A 61 2.75 -12.30 -16.51
N GLN A 62 2.17 -12.90 -17.55
CA GLN A 62 0.73 -13.21 -17.63
C GLN A 62 0.17 -13.93 -16.39
N PRO A 63 0.82 -14.96 -15.81
CA PRO A 63 0.28 -15.60 -14.60
C PRO A 63 0.08 -14.66 -13.42
N TYR A 64 0.90 -13.63 -13.27
CA TYR A 64 0.75 -12.62 -12.22
C TYR A 64 -0.42 -11.67 -12.49
N ILE A 65 -0.69 -11.38 -13.76
CA ILE A 65 -1.85 -10.60 -14.20
C ILE A 65 -3.13 -11.42 -13.96
N ASP A 66 -3.09 -12.71 -14.32
CA ASP A 66 -4.20 -13.64 -14.09
C ASP A 66 -4.54 -13.72 -12.59
N ASP A 67 -3.54 -13.80 -11.70
CA ASP A 67 -3.72 -13.76 -10.24
C ASP A 67 -4.45 -12.48 -9.78
N ALA A 68 -4.16 -11.33 -10.40
CA ALA A 68 -4.85 -10.08 -10.08
C ALA A 68 -6.31 -10.09 -10.55
N LEU A 69 -6.58 -10.59 -11.76
CA LEU A 69 -7.93 -10.74 -12.29
C LEU A 69 -8.75 -11.74 -11.47
N ASP A 70 -8.13 -12.84 -11.07
CA ASP A 70 -8.74 -13.88 -10.23
C ASP A 70 -9.08 -13.36 -8.83
N LEU A 71 -8.22 -12.52 -8.24
CA LEU A 71 -8.52 -11.89 -6.96
C LEU A 71 -9.72 -10.94 -7.06
N ILE A 72 -9.83 -10.17 -8.13
CA ILE A 72 -10.99 -9.30 -8.37
C ILE A 72 -12.26 -10.15 -8.54
N GLU A 73 -12.18 -11.23 -9.31
CA GLU A 73 -13.31 -12.17 -9.50
C GLU A 73 -13.70 -12.83 -8.18
N PHE A 74 -12.72 -13.29 -7.39
CA PHE A 74 -12.96 -13.82 -6.05
C PHE A 74 -13.65 -12.82 -5.14
N ALA A 75 -13.21 -11.55 -5.14
CA ALA A 75 -13.75 -10.53 -4.26
C ALA A 75 -15.14 -10.04 -4.71
N ASN A 76 -15.33 -9.82 -6.00
CA ASN A 76 -16.46 -9.06 -6.54
C ASN A 76 -17.40 -9.87 -7.46
N GLY A 77 -16.96 -11.02 -7.95
CA GLY A 77 -17.72 -11.83 -8.89
C GLY A 77 -19.09 -12.27 -8.32
N THR A 78 -20.08 -12.34 -9.18
CA THR A 78 -21.46 -12.74 -8.83
C THR A 78 -21.94 -13.97 -9.58
N ASP A 79 -21.22 -14.42 -10.60
CA ASP A 79 -21.52 -15.63 -11.35
C ASP A 79 -21.13 -16.87 -10.55
N GLU A 80 -22.11 -17.54 -9.95
CA GLU A 80 -21.90 -18.76 -9.14
C GLU A 80 -21.33 -19.95 -9.97
N SER A 81 -21.25 -19.85 -11.30
CA SER A 81 -20.54 -20.86 -12.12
C SER A 81 -19.04 -20.64 -12.20
N ASN A 82 -18.55 -19.44 -11.85
CA ASN A 82 -17.13 -19.10 -11.80
C ASN A 82 -16.43 -19.77 -10.61
N GLU A 83 -15.25 -20.34 -10.84
CA GLU A 83 -14.52 -21.10 -9.81
C GLU A 83 -14.10 -20.25 -8.61
N TRP A 84 -13.75 -18.99 -8.81
CA TRP A 84 -13.32 -18.10 -7.72
C TRP A 84 -14.50 -17.64 -6.87
N VAL A 85 -15.65 -17.39 -7.49
CA VAL A 85 -16.91 -17.13 -6.78
C VAL A 85 -17.34 -18.35 -5.97
N GLN A 86 -17.26 -19.56 -6.56
CA GLN A 86 -17.52 -20.80 -5.82
C GLN A 86 -16.57 -20.98 -4.64
N LYS A 87 -15.30 -20.66 -4.80
CA LYS A 87 -14.31 -20.75 -3.73
C LYS A 87 -14.65 -19.81 -2.57
N ARG A 88 -14.99 -18.55 -2.86
CA ARG A 88 -15.46 -17.60 -1.83
C ARG A 88 -16.69 -18.15 -1.08
N ILE A 89 -17.68 -18.67 -1.80
CA ILE A 89 -18.87 -19.25 -1.21
C ILE A 89 -18.55 -20.46 -0.34
N GLN A 90 -17.65 -21.35 -0.79
CA GLN A 90 -17.19 -22.52 -0.02
C GLN A 90 -16.43 -22.12 1.25
N MET A 91 -15.72 -20.99 1.22
CA MET A 91 -15.06 -20.41 2.38
C MET A 91 -16.03 -19.74 3.37
N GLY A 92 -17.32 -19.67 3.03
CA GLY A 92 -18.39 -19.20 3.91
C GLY A 92 -18.92 -17.79 3.62
N HIS A 93 -18.46 -17.14 2.55
CA HIS A 93 -18.89 -15.79 2.19
C HIS A 93 -19.57 -15.77 0.81
N LYS A 94 -20.88 -15.70 0.80
CA LYS A 94 -21.66 -15.75 -0.46
C LYS A 94 -21.62 -14.42 -1.22
N GLU A 95 -21.83 -13.32 -0.51
CA GLU A 95 -21.95 -12.00 -1.12
C GLU A 95 -20.58 -11.46 -1.56
N PRO A 96 -20.52 -10.56 -2.58
CA PRO A 96 -19.30 -9.88 -2.94
C PRO A 96 -18.77 -8.96 -1.82
N PHE A 97 -17.46 -8.86 -1.69
CA PHE A 97 -16.82 -7.88 -0.78
C PHE A 97 -16.85 -6.45 -1.30
N ASN A 98 -17.19 -6.25 -2.58
CA ASN A 98 -17.25 -4.95 -3.25
C ASN A 98 -15.93 -4.18 -3.17
N MET A 99 -14.82 -4.87 -3.35
CA MET A 99 -13.49 -4.28 -3.42
C MET A 99 -13.41 -3.24 -4.54
N LYS A 100 -12.89 -2.05 -4.23
CA LYS A 100 -12.83 -0.92 -5.17
C LYS A 100 -11.40 -0.58 -5.62
N TYR A 101 -10.41 -1.07 -4.92
CA TYR A 101 -9.01 -0.71 -5.13
C TYR A 101 -8.15 -1.96 -5.24
N ILE A 102 -7.14 -1.90 -6.09
CA ILE A 102 -6.07 -2.90 -6.16
C ILE A 102 -4.75 -2.20 -6.50
N GLY A 103 -3.70 -2.52 -5.77
CA GLY A 103 -2.37 -2.01 -6.03
C GLY A 103 -1.49 -3.04 -6.72
N ILE A 104 -0.66 -2.59 -7.63
CA ILE A 104 0.27 -3.42 -8.40
C ILE A 104 1.69 -2.98 -8.09
N GLY A 105 2.42 -3.84 -7.40
CA GLY A 105 3.77 -3.55 -6.92
C GLY A 105 3.79 -2.86 -5.56
N ASN A 106 4.93 -2.96 -4.87
CA ASN A 106 5.21 -2.33 -3.58
C ASN A 106 6.62 -1.76 -3.57
N GLU A 107 6.74 -0.45 -3.55
CA GLU A 107 8.01 0.28 -3.54
C GLU A 107 8.88 0.11 -4.80
N GLN A 108 8.39 -0.48 -5.87
CA GLN A 108 9.09 -0.49 -7.14
C GLN A 108 9.07 0.89 -7.80
N TYR A 109 9.99 1.12 -8.72
CA TYR A 109 10.11 2.38 -9.46
C TYR A 109 10.88 2.19 -10.78
N GLY A 110 10.84 3.20 -11.63
CA GLY A 110 11.57 3.23 -12.89
C GLY A 110 10.84 2.55 -14.04
N ASP A 111 11.41 2.66 -15.24
CA ASP A 111 10.78 2.20 -16.48
C ASP A 111 10.41 0.73 -16.44
N ILE A 112 11.29 -0.13 -15.88
CA ILE A 112 11.05 -1.58 -15.74
C ILE A 112 9.77 -1.86 -14.93
N TYR A 113 9.48 -1.05 -13.93
CA TYR A 113 8.23 -1.18 -13.18
C TYR A 113 7.03 -0.72 -14.01
N PHE A 114 7.10 0.44 -14.64
CA PHE A 114 5.97 1.00 -15.38
C PHE A 114 5.60 0.17 -16.62
N GLU A 115 6.57 -0.42 -17.32
CA GLU A 115 6.31 -1.38 -18.40
C GLU A 115 5.43 -2.56 -17.95
N ARG A 116 5.65 -3.07 -16.73
CA ARG A 116 4.84 -4.15 -16.15
C ARG A 116 3.49 -3.66 -15.69
N TYR A 117 3.50 -2.56 -14.96
CA TYR A 117 2.28 -1.95 -14.43
C TYR A 117 1.27 -1.67 -15.55
N GLU A 118 1.73 -1.16 -16.69
CA GLU A 118 0.87 -0.91 -17.85
C GLU A 118 0.15 -2.18 -18.35
N GLU A 119 0.83 -3.32 -18.37
CA GLU A 119 0.21 -4.58 -18.80
C GLU A 119 -0.88 -5.04 -17.83
N PHE A 120 -0.66 -4.89 -16.52
CA PHE A 120 -1.70 -5.12 -15.51
C PHE A 120 -2.86 -4.14 -15.68
N ALA A 121 -2.57 -2.85 -15.74
CA ALA A 121 -3.57 -1.79 -15.79
C ALA A 121 -4.50 -1.93 -17.00
N LYS A 122 -3.94 -2.19 -18.18
CA LYS A 122 -4.71 -2.40 -19.40
C LYS A 122 -5.68 -3.58 -19.28
N GLN A 123 -5.19 -4.75 -18.82
CA GLN A 123 -6.03 -5.95 -18.72
C GLN A 123 -7.06 -5.85 -17.59
N ILE A 124 -6.72 -5.20 -16.46
CA ILE A 124 -7.67 -4.99 -15.37
C ILE A 124 -8.77 -4.02 -15.82
N HIS A 125 -8.44 -2.88 -16.40
CA HIS A 125 -9.45 -1.90 -16.87
C HIS A 125 -10.32 -2.44 -18.02
N GLU A 126 -9.77 -3.30 -18.88
CA GLU A 126 -10.57 -3.94 -19.94
C GLU A 126 -11.67 -4.83 -19.34
N LYS A 127 -11.36 -5.57 -18.27
CA LYS A 127 -12.29 -6.53 -17.66
C LYS A 127 -13.11 -5.92 -16.52
N TYR A 128 -12.51 -5.01 -15.74
CA TYR A 128 -13.08 -4.41 -14.53
C TYR A 128 -12.86 -2.90 -14.49
N PRO A 129 -13.56 -2.13 -15.33
CA PRO A 129 -13.31 -0.69 -15.52
C PRO A 129 -13.61 0.17 -14.27
N ASP A 130 -14.35 -0.37 -13.30
CA ASP A 130 -14.70 0.33 -12.06
C ASP A 130 -13.67 0.13 -10.92
N ILE A 131 -12.65 -0.69 -11.14
CA ILE A 131 -11.58 -0.90 -10.17
C ILE A 131 -10.57 0.24 -10.26
N ASN A 132 -10.31 0.88 -9.12
CA ASN A 132 -9.28 1.90 -9.02
C ASN A 132 -7.90 1.27 -8.86
N LEU A 133 -6.95 1.69 -9.66
CA LEU A 133 -5.58 1.18 -9.67
C LEU A 133 -4.64 2.05 -8.83
N VAL A 134 -3.83 1.38 -8.02
CA VAL A 134 -2.78 2.00 -7.22
C VAL A 134 -1.42 1.63 -7.81
N THR A 135 -0.66 2.63 -8.24
CA THR A 135 0.74 2.52 -8.66
C THR A 135 1.67 3.03 -7.57
N THR A 136 2.98 2.84 -7.68
CA THR A 136 3.94 3.22 -6.65
C THR A 136 5.02 4.18 -7.16
N SER A 137 5.48 5.08 -6.30
CA SER A 137 6.58 6.02 -6.56
C SER A 137 7.94 5.56 -5.98
N GLY A 138 7.99 4.36 -5.42
CA GLY A 138 9.17 3.85 -4.73
C GLY A 138 9.20 4.25 -3.26
N THR A 139 10.41 4.35 -2.68
CA THR A 139 10.63 4.50 -1.23
C THR A 139 11.09 5.90 -0.81
N ALA A 140 11.16 6.84 -1.74
CA ALA A 140 11.73 8.15 -1.47
C ALA A 140 10.67 9.24 -1.43
N SER A 141 10.82 10.15 -0.47
CA SER A 141 9.95 11.34 -0.35
C SER A 141 10.16 12.38 -1.46
N SER A 142 11.23 12.25 -2.26
CA SER A 142 11.59 13.15 -3.36
C SER A 142 12.71 12.54 -4.20
N GLY A 143 13.03 13.20 -5.32
CA GLY A 143 14.15 12.82 -6.19
C GLY A 143 13.70 12.08 -7.44
N SER A 144 14.65 11.60 -8.23
CA SER A 144 14.43 11.15 -9.61
C SER A 144 13.40 10.02 -9.75
N SER A 145 13.33 9.09 -8.81
CA SER A 145 12.35 8.00 -8.86
C SER A 145 10.91 8.51 -8.62
N ASN A 146 10.74 9.40 -7.64
CA ASN A 146 9.47 10.03 -7.37
C ASN A 146 9.04 10.95 -8.53
N ASP A 147 9.96 11.77 -9.05
CA ASP A 147 9.70 12.66 -10.18
C ASP A 147 9.31 11.86 -11.45
N LEU A 148 10.00 10.75 -11.72
CA LEU A 148 9.69 9.87 -12.84
C LEU A 148 8.28 9.28 -12.70
N ALA A 149 7.94 8.78 -11.51
CA ALA A 149 6.63 8.19 -11.25
C ALA A 149 5.49 9.19 -11.48
N TRP A 150 5.61 10.41 -10.94
CA TRP A 150 4.61 11.45 -11.14
C TRP A 150 4.54 11.94 -12.59
N ASN A 151 5.67 12.03 -13.29
CA ASN A 151 5.67 12.37 -14.71
C ASN A 151 4.94 11.29 -15.53
N TRP A 152 5.27 10.01 -15.28
CA TRP A 152 4.60 8.90 -15.93
C TRP A 152 3.09 8.91 -15.67
N ALA A 153 2.65 9.08 -14.42
CA ALA A 153 1.23 9.12 -14.07
C ALA A 153 0.49 10.32 -14.68
N ASN A 154 1.16 11.46 -14.84
CA ASN A 154 0.59 12.63 -15.52
C ASN A 154 0.46 12.44 -17.05
N GLU A 155 1.24 11.55 -17.63
CA GLU A 155 1.18 11.19 -19.06
C GLU A 155 0.19 10.04 -19.33
N HIS A 156 -0.19 9.27 -18.29
CA HIS A 156 -1.04 8.09 -18.36
C HIS A 156 -2.18 8.15 -17.32
N GLU A 157 -2.86 9.29 -17.26
CA GLU A 157 -3.91 9.55 -16.25
C GLU A 157 -5.06 8.51 -16.26
N GLU A 158 -5.24 7.80 -17.38
CA GLU A 158 -6.24 6.74 -17.54
C GLU A 158 -5.82 5.39 -16.94
N LEU A 159 -4.54 5.24 -16.58
CA LEU A 159 -4.00 3.99 -16.05
C LEU A 159 -3.69 4.03 -14.54
N ALA A 160 -3.70 5.20 -13.90
CA ALA A 160 -3.35 5.32 -12.49
C ALA A 160 -4.32 6.23 -11.74
N ASP A 161 -5.10 5.68 -10.82
CA ASP A 161 -6.04 6.43 -9.98
C ASP A 161 -5.38 6.94 -8.71
N ARG A 162 -4.41 6.19 -8.18
CA ARG A 162 -3.65 6.52 -6.97
C ARG A 162 -2.17 6.31 -7.19
N MET A 163 -1.39 7.28 -6.72
CA MET A 163 0.05 7.17 -6.56
C MET A 163 0.38 6.86 -5.11
N ASP A 164 0.92 5.68 -4.87
CA ASP A 164 1.37 5.26 -3.54
C ASP A 164 2.75 5.85 -3.25
N GLU A 165 2.80 6.73 -2.26
CA GLU A 165 4.04 7.33 -1.76
C GLU A 165 4.44 6.68 -0.43
N HIS A 166 5.71 6.28 -0.31
CA HIS A 166 6.28 5.72 0.91
C HIS A 166 7.46 6.56 1.39
N TYR A 167 7.47 6.93 2.66
CA TYR A 167 8.64 7.57 3.25
C TYR A 167 8.70 7.47 4.77
N TYR A 168 9.90 7.16 5.24
CA TYR A 168 10.27 7.11 6.64
C TYR A 168 11.33 8.15 6.90
N GLU A 169 10.96 9.23 7.58
CA GLU A 169 11.80 10.41 7.72
C GLU A 169 12.01 10.81 9.19
N THR A 170 12.81 11.82 9.44
CA THR A 170 13.00 12.35 10.80
C THR A 170 11.76 13.14 11.26
N ALA A 171 11.59 13.27 12.57
CA ALA A 171 10.52 14.11 13.12
C ALA A 171 10.59 15.56 12.63
N ASP A 172 11.80 16.11 12.51
CA ASP A 172 11.99 17.47 11.95
C ASP A 172 11.54 17.57 10.50
N TRP A 173 11.81 16.53 9.69
CA TRP A 173 11.35 16.49 8.31
C TRP A 173 9.84 16.58 8.23
N PHE A 174 9.09 15.76 8.99
CA PHE A 174 7.64 15.79 9.01
C PHE A 174 7.09 17.17 9.39
N ARG A 175 7.65 17.77 10.45
CA ARG A 175 7.24 19.11 10.87
C ARG A 175 7.50 20.18 9.80
N GLN A 176 8.60 20.10 9.08
CA GLN A 176 8.96 21.05 8.03
C GLN A 176 8.17 20.85 6.73
N HIS A 177 7.63 19.67 6.50
CA HIS A 177 6.93 19.30 5.27
C HIS A 177 5.39 19.25 5.42
N ALA A 178 4.84 19.89 6.45
CA ALA A 178 3.38 20.00 6.63
C ALA A 178 2.65 20.70 5.45
N TYR A 179 3.40 21.34 4.55
CA TYR A 179 2.90 22.00 3.34
C TYR A 179 3.24 21.25 2.04
N ARG A 180 3.71 19.99 2.14
CA ARG A 180 4.19 19.19 1.01
C ARG A 180 3.23 19.18 -0.17
N TYR A 181 1.96 18.96 0.09
CA TYR A 181 0.93 18.76 -0.94
C TYR A 181 0.25 20.04 -1.42
N ASP A 182 0.59 21.21 -0.89
CA ASP A 182 -0.06 22.49 -1.23
C ASP A 182 0.10 22.86 -2.72
N ASN A 183 1.18 22.41 -3.36
CA ASN A 183 1.52 22.70 -4.74
C ASN A 183 1.33 21.52 -5.71
N TYR A 184 0.76 20.40 -5.27
CA TYR A 184 0.47 19.28 -6.17
C TYR A 184 -0.64 19.65 -7.14
N ARG A 185 -0.60 19.06 -8.34
CA ARG A 185 -1.65 19.24 -9.35
C ARG A 185 -2.99 18.78 -8.80
N ARG A 186 -4.04 19.59 -9.01
CA ARG A 186 -5.40 19.27 -8.59
C ARG A 186 -6.28 18.79 -9.74
N ASP A 187 -5.90 19.16 -10.95
CA ASP A 187 -6.61 18.87 -12.21
C ASP A 187 -6.22 17.54 -12.87
N THR A 188 -5.55 16.66 -12.13
CA THR A 188 -5.20 15.31 -12.55
C THR A 188 -6.13 14.25 -11.91
N ASN A 189 -6.38 13.14 -12.61
CA ASN A 189 -7.12 12.00 -12.08
C ASN A 189 -6.32 11.30 -10.97
N THR A 190 -5.01 11.16 -11.15
CA THR A 190 -4.14 10.50 -10.16
C THR A 190 -4.07 11.31 -8.87
N LYS A 191 -4.48 10.67 -7.76
CA LYS A 191 -4.44 11.25 -6.42
C LYS A 191 -3.44 10.52 -5.53
N VAL A 192 -2.97 11.17 -4.48
CA VAL A 192 -2.04 10.59 -3.53
C VAL A 192 -2.74 9.56 -2.65
N PHE A 193 -2.12 8.40 -2.55
CA PHE A 193 -2.22 7.48 -1.44
C PHE A 193 -0.87 7.50 -0.71
N LEU A 194 -0.83 8.00 0.51
CA LEU A 194 0.36 7.90 1.36
C LEU A 194 0.30 6.55 2.08
N GLY A 195 0.77 5.49 1.39
CA GLY A 195 0.54 4.11 1.81
C GLY A 195 1.41 3.64 2.95
N GLU A 196 2.62 4.22 3.08
CA GLU A 196 3.48 3.97 4.23
C GLU A 196 4.17 5.26 4.67
N TYR A 197 4.01 5.63 5.93
CA TYR A 197 4.76 6.73 6.50
C TYR A 197 4.93 6.59 8.00
N ALA A 198 6.08 7.02 8.49
CA ALA A 198 6.33 7.25 9.90
C ALA A 198 7.54 8.15 10.12
N SER A 199 7.55 8.90 11.20
CA SER A 199 8.78 9.50 11.72
C SER A 199 9.59 8.45 12.47
N LYS A 200 10.92 8.43 12.23
CA LYS A 200 11.83 7.44 12.84
C LYS A 200 11.96 7.67 14.35
N GLY A 201 11.11 7.04 15.13
CA GLY A 201 11.07 7.08 16.59
C GLY A 201 9.66 7.08 17.17
N ASN A 202 9.56 6.76 18.45
CA ASN A 202 8.29 6.75 19.21
C ASN A 202 8.29 7.78 20.36
N ALA A 203 9.11 8.83 20.28
CA ALA A 203 9.12 9.89 21.26
C ALA A 203 7.93 10.84 21.05
N TRP A 204 7.59 11.58 22.08
CA TRP A 204 6.53 12.59 22.04
C TRP A 204 6.70 13.61 20.90
N TYR A 205 7.95 13.99 20.62
CA TYR A 205 8.27 14.90 19.52
C TYR A 205 7.95 14.31 18.14
N ASN A 206 8.15 12.99 17.94
CA ASN A 206 7.76 12.30 16.72
C ASN A 206 6.24 12.42 16.51
N ALA A 207 5.45 12.11 17.53
CA ALA A 207 3.99 12.20 17.49
C ALA A 207 3.50 13.61 17.14
N LEU A 208 4.06 14.65 17.77
CA LEU A 208 3.69 16.04 17.48
C LEU A 208 4.08 16.47 16.05
N SER A 209 5.21 15.98 15.53
CA SER A 209 5.68 16.30 14.20
C SER A 209 4.82 15.62 13.12
N GLU A 210 4.43 14.37 13.33
CA GLU A 210 3.45 13.67 12.47
C GLU A 210 2.07 14.33 12.53
N ALA A 211 1.62 14.73 13.73
CA ALA A 211 0.37 15.46 13.90
C ALA A 211 0.34 16.76 13.08
N ALA A 212 1.41 17.54 13.12
CA ALA A 212 1.53 18.74 12.31
C ALA A 212 1.50 18.43 10.80
N PHE A 213 2.15 17.35 10.38
CA PHE A 213 2.13 16.90 8.99
C PHE A 213 0.72 16.46 8.54
N MET A 214 0.00 15.72 9.39
CA MET A 214 -1.35 15.23 9.09
C MET A 214 -2.34 16.38 8.88
N THR A 215 -2.19 17.53 9.54
CA THR A 215 -3.01 18.70 9.23
C THR A 215 -2.82 19.17 7.77
N GLY A 216 -1.65 18.92 7.20
CA GLY A 216 -1.36 19.17 5.78
C GLY A 216 -2.03 18.15 4.85
N LEU A 217 -2.15 16.90 5.26
CA LEU A 217 -2.88 15.87 4.51
C LEU A 217 -4.37 16.26 4.44
N GLU A 218 -4.99 16.57 5.57
CA GLU A 218 -6.39 16.96 5.66
C GLU A 218 -6.69 18.26 4.88
N ARG A 219 -5.82 19.27 4.99
CA ARG A 219 -5.96 20.53 4.23
C ARG A 219 -5.94 20.29 2.71
N ASN A 220 -5.23 19.25 2.26
CA ASN A 220 -5.10 18.86 0.87
C ASN A 220 -5.89 17.59 0.52
N ALA A 221 -7.05 17.36 1.12
CA ALA A 221 -7.86 16.17 0.92
C ALA A 221 -8.40 16.01 -0.52
N ASP A 222 -8.32 17.02 -1.34
CA ASP A 222 -8.58 16.98 -2.78
C ASP A 222 -7.43 16.35 -3.58
N VAL A 223 -6.22 16.33 -3.01
CA VAL A 223 -5.01 15.69 -3.55
C VAL A 223 -4.73 14.38 -2.83
N VAL A 224 -4.67 14.40 -1.49
CA VAL A 224 -4.40 13.22 -0.65
C VAL A 224 -5.70 12.54 -0.29
N ARG A 225 -5.97 11.41 -0.92
CA ARG A 225 -7.25 10.71 -0.75
C ARG A 225 -7.18 9.60 0.30
N MET A 226 -5.99 9.09 0.55
CA MET A 226 -5.76 7.98 1.46
C MET A 226 -4.41 8.16 2.15
N ALA A 227 -4.31 7.71 3.40
CA ALA A 227 -3.06 7.60 4.13
C ALA A 227 -3.12 6.40 5.09
N SER A 228 -2.02 5.65 5.19
CA SER A 228 -1.89 4.56 6.15
C SER A 228 -0.51 4.58 6.81
N TYR A 229 -0.52 4.49 8.13
CA TYR A 229 0.70 4.45 8.91
C TYR A 229 1.36 3.08 8.83
N ALA A 230 2.70 3.03 8.77
CA ALA A 230 3.46 1.80 8.82
C ALA A 230 4.80 2.01 9.57
N PRO A 231 5.28 0.99 10.30
CA PRO A 231 4.59 -0.27 10.64
C PRO A 231 3.58 -0.08 11.79
N MET A 232 2.53 -0.90 11.81
CA MET A 232 1.49 -0.79 12.83
C MET A 232 1.83 -1.59 14.09
N PHE A 233 2.22 -2.85 13.95
CA PHE A 233 2.44 -3.77 15.05
C PHE A 233 3.88 -4.25 15.12
N ALA A 234 4.45 -4.22 16.33
CA ALA A 234 5.75 -4.80 16.62
C ALA A 234 5.71 -5.73 17.84
N LYS A 235 6.12 -6.96 17.67
CA LYS A 235 6.27 -7.88 18.79
C LYS A 235 7.60 -7.64 19.46
N TYR A 236 7.57 -7.26 20.74
CA TYR A 236 8.77 -7.01 21.53
C TYR A 236 9.73 -8.20 21.52
N GLY A 237 10.98 -7.93 21.18
CA GLY A 237 12.03 -8.94 21.06
C GLY A 237 11.95 -9.85 19.82
N ASN A 238 11.01 -9.59 18.89
CA ASN A 238 10.83 -10.39 17.67
C ASN A 238 10.28 -9.55 16.51
N THR A 239 10.94 -8.43 16.22
CA THR A 239 10.63 -7.54 15.09
C THR A 239 11.93 -7.09 14.42
N GLN A 240 11.88 -6.87 13.12
CA GLN A 240 12.94 -6.23 12.36
C GLN A 240 12.93 -4.71 12.50
N TRP A 241 11.84 -4.13 12.94
CA TRP A 241 11.68 -2.70 13.17
C TRP A 241 11.98 -2.36 14.61
N SER A 242 12.80 -1.35 14.84
CA SER A 242 13.24 -0.96 16.18
C SER A 242 12.66 0.37 16.66
N ALA A 243 12.01 1.09 15.77
CA ALA A 243 11.41 2.39 16.05
C ALA A 243 10.36 2.73 14.99
N ALA A 244 9.45 3.61 15.32
CA ALA A 244 8.31 4.04 14.49
C ALA A 244 7.08 3.11 14.50
N ASP A 245 7.09 2.04 15.27
CA ASP A 245 5.93 1.16 15.40
C ASP A 245 4.81 1.81 16.21
N MET A 246 3.56 1.64 15.78
CA MET A 246 2.43 2.23 16.47
C MET A 246 2.08 1.53 17.78
N ILE A 247 2.08 0.19 17.75
CA ILE A 247 1.65 -0.65 18.86
C ILE A 247 2.71 -1.70 19.12
N TRP A 248 3.33 -1.63 20.28
CA TRP A 248 4.22 -2.68 20.77
C TRP A 248 3.43 -3.69 21.59
N PHE A 249 3.68 -4.97 21.37
CA PHE A 249 2.99 -6.02 22.12
C PHE A 249 3.90 -7.20 22.43
N ASN A 250 3.50 -7.98 23.43
CA ASN A 250 4.05 -9.29 23.74
C ASN A 250 2.91 -10.31 23.87
N ASN A 251 3.16 -11.44 24.51
CA ASN A 251 2.12 -12.47 24.64
C ASN A 251 1.00 -12.11 25.65
N SER A 252 1.18 -11.09 26.48
CA SER A 252 0.29 -10.77 27.60
C SER A 252 -0.17 -9.31 27.60
N ASP A 253 0.64 -8.39 27.06
CA ASP A 253 0.45 -6.96 27.19
C ASP A 253 0.69 -6.23 25.87
N TYR A 254 0.21 -4.99 25.80
CA TYR A 254 0.52 -4.09 24.68
C TYR A 254 0.75 -2.66 25.17
N VAL A 255 1.47 -1.89 24.40
CA VAL A 255 1.74 -0.47 24.64
C VAL A 255 1.38 0.33 23.40
N LEU A 256 0.47 1.29 23.57
CA LEU A 256 0.15 2.29 22.55
C LEU A 256 1.18 3.40 22.61
N THR A 257 1.86 3.65 21.49
CA THR A 257 2.89 4.70 21.43
C THR A 257 2.27 6.10 21.38
N PRO A 258 3.06 7.17 21.67
CA PRO A 258 2.61 8.53 21.41
C PRO A 258 2.11 8.78 19.99
N ASN A 259 2.74 8.14 18.99
CA ASN A 259 2.33 8.21 17.58
C ASN A 259 0.90 7.67 17.38
N TYR A 260 0.58 6.50 17.95
CA TYR A 260 -0.77 5.96 17.92
C TYR A 260 -1.80 6.90 18.57
N LEU A 261 -1.51 7.37 19.78
CA LEU A 261 -2.41 8.26 20.52
C LEU A 261 -2.63 9.59 19.79
N SER A 262 -1.60 10.12 19.16
CA SER A 262 -1.69 11.32 18.33
C SER A 262 -2.60 11.11 17.12
N LEU A 263 -2.43 10.00 16.40
CA LEU A 263 -3.18 9.69 15.20
C LEU A 263 -4.69 9.57 15.47
N ILE A 264 -5.08 8.83 16.50
CA ILE A 264 -6.51 8.67 16.84
C ILE A 264 -7.18 9.97 17.30
N HIS A 265 -6.42 10.92 17.88
CA HIS A 265 -6.95 12.21 18.31
C HIS A 265 -7.10 13.23 17.19
N ILE A 266 -6.35 13.08 16.09
CA ILE A 266 -6.38 14.00 14.94
C ILE A 266 -7.37 13.52 13.89
N SER A 267 -7.36 12.22 13.60
CA SER A 267 -8.17 11.63 12.52
C SER A 267 -9.58 11.21 12.96
N GLU A 268 -9.83 11.11 14.26
CA GLU A 268 -11.18 10.81 14.75
C GLU A 268 -12.05 12.07 14.74
N PRO A 269 -13.18 12.06 14.01
CA PRO A 269 -14.13 13.16 14.11
C PRO A 269 -14.66 13.22 15.55
N THR A 270 -14.50 14.36 16.17
CA THR A 270 -15.18 14.65 17.45
C THR A 270 -16.69 14.46 17.27
N ARG A 271 -17.22 13.40 17.84
CA ARG A 271 -18.66 13.15 17.95
C ARG A 271 -19.27 14.02 19.00
#